data_30503c95e0a186781293e756e17cc80f
#
_entry.id   30503c95e0a186781293e756e17cc80f
#
_cell.length_a   1.000
_cell.length_b   1.000
_cell.length_c   1.000
_cell.angle_alpha   90.00
_cell.angle_beta   90.00
_cell.angle_gamma   90.00
#
_symmetry.space_group_name_H-M   'P 1'
#
loop_
_entity.id
_entity.type
_entity.pdbx_description
1 polymer ?
#
loop_
_entity_poly.entity_id
_entity_poly.type
_entity_poly.pdbx_seq_one_letter_code
_entity_poly.pdbx_strand_id
1 'polypeptide(L)'
;MRARKRFGQHFLEPAWVTKVVKAVDAKPDEDILEIGPGRAALTRPLAEQCGRLLAVEVDRDLAAELEATKPANLTVVLGDVLEVDLPAVISEWLGAPLGPDHSIRIVGNLPYNISSPILFALLNLAASTGGVRDAILMLQKEVADRLVAKVGTGDYGVLTVLTRVNADVTRLLSLPPGAFRPAPQVHSAVVRLAFRPPTVDIPDMAGFTRMVRTTFTQRRKTLSNALKPFGLERSVAPVQALATAGVDGQRRPETLDMAEMAALFRAFHSHRLDPD
;
A
#
# COMPACT_ATOMS: atom_id res chain seq x y z
N MET A 1 -4.52 26.19 -14.65
CA MET A 1 -3.97 25.03 -15.41
C MET A 1 -5.05 23.97 -15.58
N ARG A 2 -5.16 23.29 -16.73
CA ARG A 2 -6.10 22.16 -16.91
C ARG A 2 -5.48 20.88 -16.36
N ALA A 3 -6.31 20.03 -15.68
CA ALA A 3 -5.88 18.71 -15.24
C ALA A 3 -5.37 17.87 -16.44
N ARG A 4 -4.20 17.25 -16.29
CA ARG A 4 -3.59 16.43 -17.35
C ARG A 4 -4.14 15.00 -17.24
N LYS A 5 -4.94 14.59 -18.24
CA LYS A 5 -5.56 13.24 -18.29
C LYS A 5 -4.55 12.09 -18.12
N ARG A 6 -3.31 12.27 -18.62
CA ARG A 6 -2.25 11.25 -18.53
C ARG A 6 -1.82 10.92 -17.09
N PHE A 7 -2.02 11.85 -16.14
CA PHE A 7 -1.68 11.65 -14.73
C PHE A 7 -2.89 11.33 -13.84
N GLY A 8 -4.11 11.21 -14.43
CA GLY A 8 -5.32 10.86 -13.66
C GLY A 8 -5.66 11.87 -12.55
N GLN A 9 -5.34 13.15 -12.76
CA GLN A 9 -5.44 14.20 -11.72
C GLN A 9 -6.90 14.53 -11.38
N HIS A 10 -7.27 14.34 -10.12
CA HIS A 10 -8.51 14.75 -9.48
C HIS A 10 -8.17 15.58 -8.24
N PHE A 11 -8.40 16.90 -8.31
CA PHE A 11 -8.05 17.81 -7.23
C PHE A 11 -9.17 17.89 -6.19
N LEU A 12 -8.80 17.85 -4.93
CA LEU A 12 -9.74 17.85 -3.81
C LEU A 12 -10.36 19.23 -3.61
N GLU A 13 -11.66 19.26 -3.36
CA GLU A 13 -12.39 20.49 -3.00
C GLU A 13 -12.07 20.92 -1.55
N PRO A 14 -12.02 22.22 -1.23
CA PRO A 14 -11.55 22.75 0.06
C PRO A 14 -12.23 22.13 1.29
N ALA A 15 -13.54 21.93 1.23
CA ALA A 15 -14.29 21.32 2.35
C ALA A 15 -13.86 19.87 2.64
N TRP A 16 -13.33 19.16 1.64
CA TRP A 16 -12.80 17.81 1.81
C TRP A 16 -11.33 17.81 2.19
N VAL A 17 -10.55 18.82 1.75
CA VAL A 17 -9.19 19.03 2.23
C VAL A 17 -9.16 19.08 3.76
N THR A 18 -9.99 19.91 4.37
CA THR A 18 -10.08 20.03 5.84
C THR A 18 -10.37 18.68 6.52
N LYS A 19 -11.28 17.88 5.95
CA LYS A 19 -11.61 16.55 6.51
C LYS A 19 -10.45 15.57 6.39
N VAL A 20 -9.74 15.58 5.25
CA VAL A 20 -8.59 14.69 5.01
C VAL A 20 -7.42 15.09 5.92
N VAL A 21 -7.08 16.37 6.00
CA VAL A 21 -6.03 16.87 6.89
C VAL A 21 -6.32 16.54 8.35
N LYS A 22 -7.57 16.68 8.79
CA LYS A 22 -7.99 16.25 10.14
C LYS A 22 -7.82 14.73 10.32
N ALA A 23 -8.07 13.93 9.28
CA ALA A 23 -7.91 12.47 9.35
C ALA A 23 -6.44 12.03 9.34
N VAL A 24 -5.55 12.83 8.73
CA VAL A 24 -4.08 12.63 8.83
C VAL A 24 -3.62 12.86 10.26
N ASP A 25 -4.17 13.87 10.94
CA ASP A 25 -3.85 14.21 12.34
C ASP A 25 -2.32 14.38 12.55
N ALA A 26 -1.70 15.20 11.67
CA ALA A 26 -0.25 15.47 11.71
C ALA A 26 0.15 16.19 13.01
N LYS A 27 1.36 15.90 13.51
CA LYS A 27 1.92 16.52 14.72
C LYS A 27 3.16 17.36 14.37
N PRO A 28 3.48 18.41 15.15
CA PRO A 28 4.59 19.31 14.89
C PRO A 28 5.99 18.68 14.90
N ASP A 29 6.13 17.51 15.47
CA ASP A 29 7.37 16.72 15.53
C ASP A 29 7.46 15.63 14.49
N GLU A 30 6.47 15.52 13.60
CA GLU A 30 6.42 14.46 12.59
C GLU A 30 7.06 14.88 11.27
N ASP A 31 7.77 13.93 10.68
CA ASP A 31 8.29 13.99 9.32
C ASP A 31 7.32 13.29 8.37
N ILE A 32 6.86 13.99 7.33
CA ILE A 32 5.85 13.48 6.40
C ILE A 32 6.41 13.47 4.98
N LEU A 33 6.20 12.35 4.27
CA LEU A 33 6.34 12.25 2.82
C LEU A 33 4.97 12.39 2.17
N GLU A 34 4.77 13.37 1.30
CA GLU A 34 3.59 13.49 0.45
C GLU A 34 3.88 12.97 -0.95
N ILE A 35 3.05 12.05 -1.44
CA ILE A 35 3.13 11.51 -2.79
C ILE A 35 2.12 12.23 -3.68
N GLY A 36 2.60 12.92 -4.72
CA GLY A 36 1.77 13.63 -5.67
C GLY A 36 1.05 14.83 -5.06
N PRO A 37 1.77 15.86 -4.58
CA PRO A 37 1.17 17.08 -3.99
C PRO A 37 0.22 17.80 -4.95
N GLY A 38 0.43 17.65 -6.26
CA GLY A 38 -0.40 18.27 -7.28
C GLY A 38 -0.44 19.77 -7.13
N ARG A 39 -1.62 20.33 -6.88
CA ARG A 39 -1.82 21.77 -6.63
C ARG A 39 -1.63 22.19 -5.17
N ALA A 40 -0.93 21.38 -4.39
CA ALA A 40 -0.64 21.64 -2.98
C ALA A 40 -1.88 21.77 -2.07
N ALA A 41 -2.98 21.09 -2.42
CA ALA A 41 -4.20 21.19 -1.64
C ALA A 41 -4.06 20.58 -0.24
N LEU A 42 -3.35 19.46 -0.12
CA LEU A 42 -3.00 18.85 1.18
C LEU A 42 -1.66 19.40 1.70
N THR A 43 -0.70 19.67 0.82
CA THR A 43 0.67 20.12 1.13
C THR A 43 0.71 21.30 2.08
N ARG A 44 -0.02 22.38 1.74
CA ARG A 44 0.02 23.62 2.54
C ARG A 44 -0.50 23.42 3.97
N PRO A 45 -1.72 22.89 4.19
CA PRO A 45 -2.21 22.68 5.54
C PRO A 45 -1.45 21.56 6.31
N LEU A 46 -0.81 20.59 5.62
CA LEU A 46 0.07 19.62 6.26
C LEU A 46 1.37 20.28 6.73
N ALA A 47 1.98 21.14 5.91
CA ALA A 47 3.19 21.87 6.29
C ALA A 47 2.99 22.77 7.52
N GLU A 48 1.77 23.31 7.72
CA GLU A 48 1.43 24.08 8.93
C GLU A 48 1.34 23.24 10.20
N GLN A 49 1.19 21.91 10.08
CA GLN A 49 0.91 21.00 11.21
C GLN A 49 2.07 20.06 11.51
N CYS A 50 2.97 19.78 10.55
CA CYS A 50 4.08 18.84 10.73
C CYS A 50 5.43 19.58 10.92
N GLY A 51 6.43 18.83 11.38
CA GLY A 51 7.80 19.33 11.53
C GLY A 51 8.45 19.58 10.18
N ARG A 52 8.57 18.56 9.35
CA ARG A 52 9.13 18.62 8.00
C ARG A 52 8.23 17.89 7.01
N LEU A 53 8.18 18.40 5.79
CA LEU A 53 7.41 17.81 4.69
C LEU A 53 8.33 17.59 3.48
N LEU A 54 8.37 16.36 2.98
CA LEU A 54 8.98 16.00 1.71
C LEU A 54 7.87 15.72 0.70
N ALA A 55 7.89 16.32 -0.47
CA ALA A 55 6.91 16.08 -1.52
C ALA A 55 7.58 15.53 -2.78
N VAL A 56 7.08 14.40 -3.31
CA VAL A 56 7.54 13.81 -4.57
C VAL A 56 6.47 14.04 -5.64
N GLU A 57 6.81 14.78 -6.70
CA GLU A 57 5.89 15.15 -7.78
C GLU A 57 6.50 14.79 -9.16
N VAL A 58 5.71 14.10 -9.98
CA VAL A 58 6.14 13.68 -11.32
C VAL A 58 5.89 14.75 -12.39
N ASP A 59 4.93 15.65 -12.17
CA ASP A 59 4.64 16.75 -13.10
C ASP A 59 5.60 17.92 -12.86
N ARG A 60 6.52 18.13 -13.82
CA ARG A 60 7.55 19.19 -13.75
C ARG A 60 6.98 20.58 -13.51
N ASP A 61 5.84 20.91 -14.14
CA ASP A 61 5.24 22.23 -14.02
C ASP A 61 4.67 22.47 -12.63
N LEU A 62 4.01 21.43 -12.05
CA LEU A 62 3.49 21.49 -10.69
C LEU A 62 4.61 21.49 -9.64
N ALA A 63 5.66 20.70 -9.85
CA ALA A 63 6.83 20.70 -8.97
C ALA A 63 7.52 22.08 -8.96
N ALA A 64 7.69 22.71 -10.13
CA ALA A 64 8.29 24.06 -10.23
C ALA A 64 7.39 25.14 -9.58
N GLU A 65 6.06 25.08 -9.77
CA GLU A 65 5.10 25.98 -9.12
C GLU A 65 5.15 25.83 -7.59
N LEU A 66 5.21 24.59 -7.11
CA LEU A 66 5.29 24.29 -5.69
C LEU A 66 6.62 24.77 -5.10
N GLU A 67 7.76 24.52 -5.77
CA GLU A 67 9.08 24.98 -5.36
C GLU A 67 9.16 26.50 -5.21
N ALA A 68 8.56 27.23 -6.16
CA ALA A 68 8.55 28.71 -6.15
C ALA A 68 7.72 29.31 -5.01
N THR A 69 6.78 28.55 -4.43
CA THR A 69 5.82 29.05 -3.43
C THR A 69 5.80 28.23 -2.15
N LYS A 70 6.79 27.37 -1.95
CA LYS A 70 6.84 26.42 -0.83
C LYS A 70 7.03 27.09 0.53
N PRO A 71 6.42 26.55 1.60
CA PRO A 71 6.77 26.91 2.97
C PRO A 71 8.19 26.46 3.33
N ALA A 72 8.78 27.06 4.36
CA ALA A 72 10.18 26.86 4.73
C ALA A 72 10.52 25.39 5.10
N ASN A 73 9.55 24.65 5.64
CA ASN A 73 9.72 23.25 6.07
C ASN A 73 9.38 22.22 4.97
N LEU A 74 9.13 22.67 3.73
CA LEU A 74 8.85 21.79 2.58
C LEU A 74 10.10 21.61 1.71
N THR A 75 10.41 20.36 1.38
CA THR A 75 11.35 19.98 0.33
C THR A 75 10.57 19.34 -0.82
N VAL A 76 10.88 19.74 -2.06
CA VAL A 76 10.22 19.20 -3.27
C VAL A 76 11.21 18.37 -4.07
N VAL A 77 10.83 17.18 -4.45
CA VAL A 77 11.58 16.28 -5.32
C VAL A 77 10.78 16.04 -6.60
N LEU A 78 11.35 16.40 -7.74
CA LEU A 78 10.80 16.08 -9.05
C LEU A 78 11.16 14.63 -9.40
N GLY A 79 10.15 13.75 -9.51
CA GLY A 79 10.38 12.35 -9.88
C GLY A 79 9.12 11.50 -9.86
N ASP A 80 9.20 10.34 -10.51
CA ASP A 80 8.17 9.30 -10.35
C ASP A 80 8.45 8.50 -9.07
N VAL A 81 7.50 8.46 -8.17
CA VAL A 81 7.61 7.73 -6.90
C VAL A 81 7.92 6.23 -7.07
N LEU A 82 7.62 5.66 -8.24
CA LEU A 82 7.93 4.27 -8.59
C LEU A 82 9.36 4.07 -9.12
N GLU A 83 10.04 5.15 -9.53
CA GLU A 83 11.40 5.12 -10.10
C GLU A 83 12.45 5.75 -9.18
N VAL A 84 12.02 6.67 -8.30
CA VAL A 84 12.89 7.30 -7.31
C VAL A 84 13.35 6.29 -6.26
N ASP A 85 14.64 6.32 -5.93
CA ASP A 85 15.18 5.60 -4.77
C ASP A 85 14.69 6.27 -3.46
N LEU A 86 13.47 5.91 -3.04
CA LEU A 86 12.84 6.49 -1.85
C LEU A 86 13.69 6.33 -0.58
N PRO A 87 14.28 5.16 -0.28
CA PRO A 87 15.18 5.02 0.87
C PRO A 87 16.31 6.03 0.88
N ALA A 88 16.99 6.22 -0.26
CA ALA A 88 18.12 7.16 -0.38
C ALA A 88 17.64 8.60 -0.22
N VAL A 89 16.62 9.02 -0.98
CA VAL A 89 16.09 10.40 -0.94
C VAL A 89 15.56 10.77 0.44
N ILE A 90 14.84 9.86 1.10
CA ILE A 90 14.30 10.10 2.44
C ILE A 90 15.45 10.20 3.46
N SER A 91 16.45 9.31 3.39
CA SER A 91 17.59 9.32 4.31
C SER A 91 18.43 10.59 4.15
N GLU A 92 18.65 11.07 2.91
CA GLU A 92 19.32 12.34 2.65
C GLU A 92 18.52 13.50 3.24
N TRP A 93 17.21 13.55 3.01
CA TRP A 93 16.34 14.60 3.55
C TRP A 93 16.26 14.58 5.09
N LEU A 94 16.24 13.41 5.71
CA LEU A 94 16.27 13.26 7.18
C LEU A 94 17.63 13.69 7.75
N GLY A 95 18.71 13.55 6.99
CA GLY A 95 20.09 13.64 7.49
C GLY A 95 20.53 12.41 8.29
N ALA A 96 19.76 11.31 8.20
CA ALA A 96 19.99 10.05 8.90
C ALA A 96 19.34 8.89 8.13
N PRO A 97 19.79 7.63 8.29
CA PRO A 97 19.17 6.48 7.65
C PRO A 97 17.69 6.35 8.03
N LEU A 98 16.82 6.12 7.02
CA LEU A 98 15.42 5.79 7.27
C LEU A 98 15.34 4.46 8.02
N GLY A 99 14.74 4.48 9.20
CA GLY A 99 14.66 3.30 10.07
C GLY A 99 13.78 3.54 11.29
N PRO A 100 13.74 2.59 12.24
CA PRO A 100 12.89 2.69 13.42
C PRO A 100 13.14 3.95 14.27
N ASP A 101 14.40 4.42 14.36
CA ASP A 101 14.77 5.61 15.14
C ASP A 101 14.47 6.92 14.39
N HIS A 102 14.37 6.88 13.06
CA HIS A 102 14.06 8.00 12.17
C HIS A 102 12.93 7.60 11.23
N SER A 103 11.72 7.59 11.76
CA SER A 103 10.55 7.12 11.02
C SER A 103 9.73 8.29 10.47
N ILE A 104 9.08 8.02 9.33
CA ILE A 104 8.20 8.96 8.65
C ILE A 104 6.76 8.47 8.60
N ARG A 105 5.85 9.38 8.31
CA ARG A 105 4.49 9.10 7.83
C ARG A 105 4.41 9.39 6.33
N ILE A 106 3.50 8.70 5.65
CA ILE A 106 3.25 8.92 4.22
C ILE A 106 1.81 9.39 4.02
N VAL A 107 1.63 10.40 3.17
CA VAL A 107 0.31 10.91 2.78
C VAL A 107 0.25 10.98 1.26
N GLY A 108 -0.92 10.70 0.66
CA GLY A 108 -1.05 10.87 -0.78
C GLY A 108 -2.48 10.75 -1.29
N ASN A 109 -2.82 11.59 -2.26
CA ASN A 109 -3.99 11.42 -3.12
C ASN A 109 -3.54 10.68 -4.38
N LEU A 110 -3.52 9.34 -4.34
CA LEU A 110 -2.87 8.54 -5.36
C LEU A 110 -3.64 8.53 -6.68
N PRO A 111 -2.93 8.63 -7.84
CA PRO A 111 -3.54 8.41 -9.14
C PRO A 111 -4.13 7.00 -9.22
N TYR A 112 -5.39 6.88 -9.66
CA TYR A 112 -6.14 5.62 -9.58
C TYR A 112 -5.55 4.49 -10.43
N ASN A 113 -4.94 4.82 -11.57
CA ASN A 113 -4.34 3.86 -12.49
C ASN A 113 -3.04 3.21 -11.98
N ILE A 114 -2.34 3.85 -11.03
CA ILE A 114 -1.07 3.36 -10.47
C ILE A 114 -1.10 3.19 -8.95
N SER A 115 -2.26 3.30 -8.31
CA SER A 115 -2.38 3.19 -6.85
C SER A 115 -1.91 1.83 -6.31
N SER A 116 -2.16 0.72 -7.01
CA SER A 116 -1.70 -0.61 -6.58
C SER A 116 -0.17 -0.78 -6.67
N PRO A 117 0.52 -0.41 -7.76
CA PRO A 117 1.98 -0.36 -7.79
C PRO A 117 2.58 0.47 -6.66
N ILE A 118 2.04 1.68 -6.40
CA ILE A 118 2.51 2.55 -5.31
C ILE A 118 2.31 1.86 -3.95
N LEU A 119 1.14 1.27 -3.69
CA LEU A 119 0.89 0.50 -2.46
C LEU A 119 1.95 -0.58 -2.22
N PHE A 120 2.28 -1.38 -3.25
CA PHE A 120 3.31 -2.41 -3.11
C PHE A 120 4.71 -1.82 -2.89
N ALA A 121 5.05 -0.70 -3.52
CA ALA A 121 6.30 0.01 -3.27
C ALA A 121 6.40 0.49 -1.81
N LEU A 122 5.31 1.03 -1.25
CA LEU A 122 5.26 1.47 0.15
C LEU A 122 5.32 0.30 1.15
N LEU A 123 4.67 -0.83 0.83
CA LEU A 123 4.79 -2.06 1.64
C LEU A 123 6.24 -2.56 1.67
N ASN A 124 6.93 -2.53 0.52
CA ASN A 124 8.34 -2.93 0.43
C ASN A 124 9.24 -1.94 1.18
N LEU A 125 9.03 -0.62 1.04
CA LEU A 125 9.75 0.41 1.76
C LEU A 125 9.63 0.21 3.28
N ALA A 126 8.41 0.05 3.78
CA ALA A 126 8.16 -0.17 5.19
C ALA A 126 8.81 -1.46 5.71
N ALA A 127 8.70 -2.57 4.96
CA ALA A 127 9.26 -3.86 5.33
C ALA A 127 10.80 -3.88 5.32
N SER A 128 11.43 -3.19 4.36
CA SER A 128 12.89 -3.19 4.21
C SER A 128 13.60 -2.24 5.18
N THR A 129 12.96 -1.13 5.56
CA THR A 129 13.59 -0.10 6.39
C THR A 129 13.12 -0.10 7.84
N GLY A 130 11.89 -0.54 8.11
CA GLY A 130 11.23 -0.34 9.41
C GLY A 130 10.93 1.12 9.75
N GLY A 131 11.24 2.06 8.83
CA GLY A 131 11.17 3.50 9.04
C GLY A 131 9.86 4.17 8.59
N VAL A 132 8.84 3.41 8.20
CA VAL A 132 7.54 3.97 7.86
C VAL A 132 6.53 3.58 8.93
N ARG A 133 6.03 4.57 9.68
CA ARG A 133 5.05 4.34 10.75
C ARG A 133 3.67 4.04 10.19
N ASP A 134 3.17 4.90 9.31
CA ASP A 134 1.88 4.70 8.63
C ASP A 134 1.82 5.42 7.29
N ALA A 135 0.84 5.01 6.47
CA ALA A 135 0.49 5.71 5.24
C ALA A 135 -1.02 6.02 5.23
N ILE A 136 -1.37 7.31 5.02
CA ILE A 136 -2.75 7.77 4.85
C ILE A 136 -2.96 8.07 3.37
N LEU A 137 -3.67 7.18 2.70
CA LEU A 137 -3.79 7.19 1.26
C LEU A 137 -5.23 7.36 0.81
N MET A 138 -5.44 8.22 -0.17
CA MET A 138 -6.71 8.34 -0.87
C MET A 138 -6.68 7.48 -2.13
N LEU A 139 -7.68 6.59 -2.24
CA LEU A 139 -7.77 5.54 -3.24
C LEU A 139 -9.19 5.47 -3.79
N GLN A 140 -9.37 4.79 -4.93
CA GLN A 140 -10.71 4.37 -5.35
C GLN A 140 -11.35 3.50 -4.27
N LYS A 141 -12.67 3.65 -4.09
CA LYS A 141 -13.45 2.89 -3.11
C LYS A 141 -13.24 1.38 -3.26
N GLU A 142 -13.21 0.85 -4.48
CA GLU A 142 -12.99 -0.57 -4.76
C GLU A 142 -11.63 -1.06 -4.21
N VAL A 143 -10.55 -0.30 -4.40
CA VAL A 143 -9.22 -0.64 -3.88
C VAL A 143 -9.24 -0.61 -2.35
N ALA A 144 -9.86 0.41 -1.76
CA ALA A 144 -10.01 0.52 -0.32
C ALA A 144 -10.87 -0.62 0.27
N ASP A 145 -11.95 -1.02 -0.41
CA ASP A 145 -12.80 -2.16 -0.01
C ASP A 145 -12.00 -3.45 0.05
N ARG A 146 -11.15 -3.70 -0.95
CA ARG A 146 -10.23 -4.86 -0.96
C ARG A 146 -9.22 -4.81 0.19
N LEU A 147 -8.67 -3.65 0.51
CA LEU A 147 -7.70 -3.51 1.61
C LEU A 147 -8.30 -3.86 2.98
N VAL A 148 -9.55 -3.42 3.24
CA VAL A 148 -10.23 -3.67 4.52
C VAL A 148 -11.08 -4.94 4.54
N ALA A 149 -11.12 -5.70 3.44
CA ALA A 149 -11.98 -6.86 3.26
C ALA A 149 -11.78 -7.93 4.36
N LYS A 150 -12.86 -8.53 4.81
CA LYS A 150 -12.82 -9.64 5.77
C LYS A 150 -12.68 -10.98 5.05
N VAL A 151 -12.07 -11.94 5.71
CA VAL A 151 -11.99 -13.34 5.25
C VAL A 151 -13.39 -13.84 4.86
N GLY A 152 -13.49 -14.54 3.76
CA GLY A 152 -14.74 -15.09 3.23
C GLY A 152 -15.58 -14.12 2.40
N THR A 153 -15.19 -12.84 2.28
CA THR A 153 -15.93 -11.86 1.48
C THR A 153 -15.46 -11.78 0.03
N GLY A 154 -16.31 -11.21 -0.83
CA GLY A 154 -16.03 -11.03 -2.26
C GLY A 154 -14.81 -10.17 -2.56
N ASP A 155 -14.46 -9.21 -1.73
CA ASP A 155 -13.34 -8.29 -1.92
C ASP A 155 -12.02 -8.82 -1.35
N TYR A 156 -12.07 -9.89 -0.52
CA TYR A 156 -10.87 -10.51 0.04
C TYR A 156 -10.02 -11.16 -1.05
N GLY A 157 -8.74 -10.81 -1.13
CA GLY A 157 -7.87 -11.26 -2.20
C GLY A 157 -6.40 -10.91 -2.01
N VAL A 158 -5.65 -10.95 -3.11
CA VAL A 158 -4.19 -10.71 -3.13
C VAL A 158 -3.81 -9.44 -2.38
N LEU A 159 -4.50 -8.33 -2.67
CA LEU A 159 -4.19 -7.04 -2.04
C LEU A 159 -4.41 -7.07 -0.53
N THR A 160 -5.51 -7.68 -0.08
CA THR A 160 -5.82 -7.84 1.35
C THR A 160 -4.74 -8.65 2.06
N VAL A 161 -4.41 -9.84 1.51
CA VAL A 161 -3.45 -10.77 2.11
C VAL A 161 -2.06 -10.15 2.19
N LEU A 162 -1.53 -9.65 1.06
CA LEU A 162 -0.16 -9.12 1.01
C LEU A 162 0.02 -7.85 1.86
N THR A 163 -1.00 -6.99 1.92
CA THR A 163 -0.96 -5.81 2.78
C THR A 163 -0.95 -6.20 4.26
N ARG A 164 -1.80 -7.14 4.66
CA ARG A 164 -1.93 -7.55 6.05
C ARG A 164 -0.73 -8.33 6.63
N VAL A 165 0.21 -8.73 5.81
CA VAL A 165 1.48 -9.27 6.33
C VAL A 165 2.16 -8.24 7.23
N ASN A 166 2.27 -6.98 6.76
CA ASN A 166 3.07 -5.94 7.40
C ASN A 166 2.28 -4.70 7.83
N ALA A 167 0.94 -4.67 7.67
CA ALA A 167 0.14 -3.50 8.01
C ALA A 167 -1.26 -3.87 8.50
N ASP A 168 -1.77 -3.07 9.44
CA ASP A 168 -3.19 -3.04 9.78
C ASP A 168 -3.87 -1.92 9.00
N VAL A 169 -5.03 -2.20 8.40
CA VAL A 169 -5.71 -1.25 7.52
C VAL A 169 -7.04 -0.80 8.12
N THR A 170 -7.23 0.52 8.19
CA THR A 170 -8.46 1.14 8.65
C THR A 170 -8.97 2.14 7.63
N ARG A 171 -10.27 2.12 7.34
CA ARG A 171 -10.90 3.18 6.55
C ARG A 171 -11.21 4.36 7.44
N LEU A 172 -10.70 5.55 7.05
CA LEU A 172 -10.90 6.80 7.78
C LEU A 172 -12.08 7.60 7.24
N LEU A 173 -12.16 7.73 5.89
CA LEU A 173 -13.19 8.54 5.23
C LEU A 173 -13.71 7.85 3.96
N SER A 174 -14.96 8.17 3.60
CA SER A 174 -15.55 7.89 2.29
C SER A 174 -15.87 9.20 1.59
N LEU A 175 -15.48 9.34 0.31
CA LEU A 175 -15.62 10.56 -0.46
C LEU A 175 -16.47 10.30 -1.71
N PRO A 176 -17.53 11.10 -1.94
CA PRO A 176 -18.29 11.04 -3.19
C PRO A 176 -17.50 11.66 -4.35
N PRO A 177 -17.87 11.38 -5.61
CA PRO A 177 -17.24 12.01 -6.78
C PRO A 177 -17.19 13.54 -6.72
N GLY A 178 -18.24 14.17 -6.15
CA GLY A 178 -18.32 15.63 -5.98
C GLY A 178 -17.28 16.23 -5.03
N ALA A 179 -16.49 15.39 -4.34
CA ALA A 179 -15.36 15.87 -3.53
C ALA A 179 -14.16 16.35 -4.36
N PHE A 180 -14.20 16.19 -5.69
CA PHE A 180 -13.07 16.45 -6.59
C PHE A 180 -13.45 17.30 -7.81
N ARG A 181 -12.45 18.01 -8.37
CA ARG A 181 -12.49 18.70 -9.67
C ARG A 181 -11.28 18.34 -10.53
N PRO A 182 -11.47 17.77 -11.74
CA PRO A 182 -12.73 17.21 -12.23
C PRO A 182 -13.22 16.03 -11.37
N ALA A 183 -14.53 15.81 -11.32
CA ALA A 183 -15.10 14.69 -10.56
C ALA A 183 -14.69 13.34 -11.21
N PRO A 184 -14.21 12.35 -10.44
CA PRO A 184 -14.03 10.98 -10.93
C PRO A 184 -15.39 10.30 -11.16
N GLN A 185 -15.37 9.18 -11.90
CA GLN A 185 -16.58 8.39 -12.13
C GLN A 185 -16.99 7.51 -10.94
N VAL A 186 -16.08 7.34 -9.97
CA VAL A 186 -16.23 6.42 -8.84
C VAL A 186 -16.01 7.13 -7.51
N HIS A 187 -16.55 6.57 -6.45
CA HIS A 187 -16.27 7.02 -5.09
C HIS A 187 -14.82 6.74 -4.72
N SER A 188 -14.30 7.51 -3.76
CA SER A 188 -12.99 7.35 -3.17
C SER A 188 -13.10 7.06 -1.68
N ALA A 189 -12.01 6.61 -1.10
CA ALA A 189 -11.88 6.46 0.35
C ALA A 189 -10.47 6.84 0.79
N VAL A 190 -10.35 7.36 2.00
CA VAL A 190 -9.09 7.52 2.71
C VAL A 190 -8.91 6.32 3.62
N VAL A 191 -7.77 5.64 3.49
CA VAL A 191 -7.38 4.53 4.35
C VAL A 191 -6.08 4.85 5.06
N ARG A 192 -5.93 4.33 6.27
CA ARG A 192 -4.67 4.29 7.00
C ARG A 192 -4.12 2.87 6.96
N LEU A 193 -2.87 2.74 6.54
CA LEU A 193 -2.07 1.54 6.69
C LEU A 193 -1.10 1.81 7.86
N ALA A 194 -1.32 1.20 9.00
CA ALA A 194 -0.39 1.25 10.14
C ALA A 194 0.61 0.10 9.97
N PHE A 195 1.87 0.41 9.66
CA PHE A 195 2.90 -0.60 9.41
C PHE A 195 3.38 -1.23 10.71
N ARG A 196 3.70 -2.50 10.66
CA ARG A 196 4.19 -3.29 11.78
C ARG A 196 4.99 -4.50 11.28
N PRO A 197 5.79 -5.12 12.13
CA PRO A 197 6.41 -6.41 11.81
C PRO A 197 5.36 -7.47 11.46
N PRO A 198 5.71 -8.47 10.63
CA PRO A 198 4.83 -9.59 10.32
C PRO A 198 4.35 -10.30 11.59
N THR A 199 3.07 -10.67 11.64
CA THR A 199 2.50 -11.45 12.75
C THR A 199 2.59 -12.96 12.52
N VAL A 200 3.04 -13.36 11.33
CA VAL A 200 3.21 -14.76 10.92
C VAL A 200 4.61 -14.95 10.33
N ASP A 201 5.16 -16.14 10.55
CA ASP A 201 6.45 -16.50 9.97
C ASP A 201 6.28 -16.87 8.49
N ILE A 202 7.01 -16.15 7.61
CA ILE A 202 7.05 -16.35 6.16
C ILE A 202 8.52 -16.39 5.74
N PRO A 203 9.11 -17.59 5.56
CA PRO A 203 10.54 -17.75 5.31
C PRO A 203 11.02 -17.23 3.94
N ASP A 204 10.11 -17.13 2.96
CA ASP A 204 10.37 -16.60 1.60
C ASP A 204 9.18 -15.74 1.17
N MET A 205 9.30 -14.43 1.37
CA MET A 205 8.23 -13.48 1.03
C MET A 205 7.93 -13.43 -0.47
N ALA A 206 8.93 -13.62 -1.32
CA ALA A 206 8.75 -13.67 -2.77
C ALA A 206 7.95 -14.93 -3.19
N GLY A 207 8.29 -16.08 -2.62
CA GLY A 207 7.53 -17.32 -2.80
C GLY A 207 6.12 -17.24 -2.26
N PHE A 208 5.93 -16.66 -1.08
CA PHE A 208 4.61 -16.42 -0.50
C PHE A 208 3.74 -15.55 -1.42
N THR A 209 4.30 -14.46 -1.92
CA THR A 209 3.62 -13.56 -2.87
C THR A 209 3.19 -14.32 -4.13
N ARG A 210 4.06 -15.18 -4.70
CA ARG A 210 3.72 -16.02 -5.85
C ARG A 210 2.59 -17.00 -5.53
N MET A 211 2.68 -17.70 -4.40
CA MET A 211 1.61 -18.62 -3.97
C MET A 211 0.26 -17.89 -3.87
N VAL A 212 0.21 -16.76 -3.17
CA VAL A 212 -1.01 -15.95 -3.02
C VAL A 212 -1.55 -15.53 -4.37
N ARG A 213 -0.72 -14.94 -5.25
CA ARG A 213 -1.15 -14.51 -6.59
C ARG A 213 -1.68 -15.68 -7.41
N THR A 214 -0.96 -16.78 -7.49
CA THR A 214 -1.35 -18.00 -8.23
C THR A 214 -2.68 -18.54 -7.72
N THR A 215 -2.83 -18.66 -6.40
CA THR A 215 -4.03 -19.20 -5.78
C THR A 215 -5.27 -18.33 -6.08
N PHE A 216 -5.14 -17.01 -5.99
CA PHE A 216 -6.26 -16.10 -6.25
C PHE A 216 -6.56 -15.88 -7.74
N THR A 217 -5.70 -16.23 -8.68
CA THR A 217 -6.07 -16.28 -10.12
C THR A 217 -7.13 -17.35 -10.39
N GLN A 218 -7.20 -18.38 -9.56
CA GLN A 218 -8.17 -19.47 -9.64
C GLN A 218 -9.21 -19.42 -8.50
N ARG A 219 -9.60 -18.24 -8.05
CA ARG A 219 -10.45 -17.99 -6.90
C ARG A 219 -11.72 -18.84 -6.84
N ARG A 220 -12.35 -19.15 -7.98
CA ARG A 220 -13.59 -19.98 -8.05
C ARG A 220 -13.34 -21.46 -7.89
N LYS A 221 -12.10 -21.92 -7.86
CA LYS A 221 -11.73 -23.33 -7.67
C LYS A 221 -11.52 -23.64 -6.17
N THR A 222 -11.58 -24.92 -5.82
CA THR A 222 -11.13 -25.40 -4.51
C THR A 222 -9.61 -25.20 -4.36
N LEU A 223 -9.11 -25.13 -3.14
CA LEU A 223 -7.68 -24.98 -2.85
C LEU A 223 -6.84 -26.08 -3.50
N SER A 224 -7.29 -27.34 -3.44
CA SER A 224 -6.61 -28.47 -4.11
C SER A 224 -6.41 -28.24 -5.61
N ASN A 225 -7.31 -27.50 -6.26
CA ASN A 225 -7.18 -27.16 -7.68
C ASN A 225 -6.45 -25.82 -7.90
N ALA A 226 -6.72 -24.81 -7.06
CA ALA A 226 -6.13 -23.49 -7.20
C ALA A 226 -4.61 -23.48 -6.97
N LEU A 227 -4.11 -24.40 -6.14
CA LEU A 227 -2.70 -24.56 -5.82
C LEU A 227 -1.89 -25.41 -6.82
N LYS A 228 -2.55 -26.11 -7.75
CA LYS A 228 -1.83 -26.97 -8.72
C LYS A 228 -0.69 -26.27 -9.46
N PRO A 229 -0.87 -25.05 -10.02
CA PRO A 229 0.23 -24.39 -10.71
C PRO A 229 1.43 -24.08 -9.80
N PHE A 230 1.16 -23.64 -8.57
CA PHE A 230 2.22 -23.38 -7.60
C PHE A 230 2.89 -24.68 -7.11
N GLY A 231 2.10 -25.74 -6.91
CA GLY A 231 2.62 -27.06 -6.57
C GLY A 231 3.55 -27.63 -7.64
N LEU A 232 3.21 -27.45 -8.93
CA LEU A 232 4.09 -27.83 -10.04
C LEU A 232 5.40 -27.03 -10.03
N GLU A 233 5.35 -25.71 -9.80
CA GLU A 233 6.55 -24.87 -9.67
C GLU A 233 7.49 -25.34 -8.54
N ARG A 234 6.92 -25.84 -7.46
CA ARG A 234 7.67 -26.26 -6.26
C ARG A 234 7.97 -27.75 -6.20
N SER A 235 7.47 -28.56 -7.16
CA SER A 235 7.56 -30.02 -7.15
C SER A 235 6.92 -30.65 -5.91
N VAL A 236 5.87 -30.04 -5.38
CA VAL A 236 5.13 -30.47 -4.19
C VAL A 236 3.66 -30.64 -4.53
N ALA A 237 3.08 -31.81 -4.23
CA ALA A 237 1.65 -32.05 -4.45
C ALA A 237 0.79 -31.17 -3.53
N PRO A 238 -0.20 -30.42 -4.05
CA PRO A 238 -1.08 -29.59 -3.21
C PRO A 238 -1.75 -30.35 -2.06
N VAL A 239 -2.15 -31.60 -2.28
CA VAL A 239 -2.79 -32.44 -1.25
C VAL A 239 -1.86 -32.67 -0.07
N GLN A 240 -0.58 -32.87 -0.30
CA GLN A 240 0.43 -33.08 0.74
C GLN A 240 0.64 -31.80 1.56
N ALA A 241 0.83 -30.65 0.91
CA ALA A 241 0.99 -29.35 1.59
C ALA A 241 -0.26 -28.98 2.39
N LEU A 242 -1.46 -29.22 1.85
CA LEU A 242 -2.72 -28.97 2.53
C LEU A 242 -2.86 -29.85 3.79
N ALA A 243 -2.52 -31.14 3.69
CA ALA A 243 -2.56 -32.06 4.84
C ALA A 243 -1.57 -31.62 5.93
N THR A 244 -0.32 -31.28 5.55
CA THR A 244 0.71 -30.77 6.47
C THR A 244 0.27 -29.48 7.17
N ALA A 245 -0.40 -28.58 6.42
CA ALA A 245 -0.92 -27.31 6.97
C ALA A 245 -2.22 -27.48 7.79
N GLY A 246 -2.84 -28.63 7.79
CA GLY A 246 -4.14 -28.87 8.43
C GLY A 246 -5.30 -28.11 7.77
N VAL A 247 -5.20 -27.82 6.46
CA VAL A 247 -6.19 -27.04 5.71
C VAL A 247 -7.03 -27.94 4.80
N ASP A 248 -8.37 -27.82 4.91
CA ASP A 248 -9.28 -28.55 4.01
C ASP A 248 -9.16 -28.04 2.57
N GLY A 249 -8.72 -28.92 1.68
CA GLY A 249 -8.54 -28.65 0.26
C GLY A 249 -9.82 -28.40 -0.54
N GLN A 250 -11.00 -28.64 0.01
CA GLN A 250 -12.29 -28.33 -0.61
C GLN A 250 -12.69 -26.86 -0.41
N ARG A 251 -12.07 -26.17 0.53
CA ARG A 251 -12.27 -24.73 0.76
C ARG A 251 -11.81 -23.90 -0.45
N ARG A 252 -12.22 -22.63 -0.48
CA ARG A 252 -11.80 -21.66 -1.50
C ARG A 252 -10.73 -20.71 -0.96
N PRO A 253 -9.89 -20.10 -1.83
CA PRO A 253 -8.82 -19.20 -1.42
C PRO A 253 -9.24 -18.07 -0.48
N GLU A 254 -10.41 -17.45 -0.74
CA GLU A 254 -10.91 -16.32 0.05
C GLU A 254 -11.34 -16.70 1.48
N THR A 255 -11.43 -17.98 1.79
CA THR A 255 -11.80 -18.43 3.14
C THR A 255 -10.62 -18.65 4.08
N LEU A 256 -9.37 -18.58 3.57
CA LEU A 256 -8.17 -18.72 4.39
C LEU A 256 -7.85 -17.41 5.10
N ASP A 257 -7.56 -17.50 6.38
CA ASP A 257 -6.98 -16.40 7.14
C ASP A 257 -5.45 -16.31 6.93
N MET A 258 -4.81 -15.33 7.58
CA MET A 258 -3.36 -15.10 7.44
C MET A 258 -2.54 -16.25 8.02
N ALA A 259 -2.96 -16.83 9.15
CA ALA A 259 -2.24 -17.91 9.80
C ALA A 259 -2.30 -19.19 8.94
N GLU A 260 -3.45 -19.51 8.38
CA GLU A 260 -3.67 -20.64 7.46
C GLU A 260 -2.86 -20.45 6.16
N MET A 261 -2.85 -19.22 5.58
CA MET A 261 -2.06 -18.92 4.39
C MET A 261 -0.55 -19.11 4.64
N ALA A 262 -0.05 -18.62 5.78
CA ALA A 262 1.35 -18.77 6.16
C ALA A 262 1.71 -20.23 6.44
N ALA A 263 0.85 -20.99 7.15
CA ALA A 263 1.05 -22.41 7.41
C ALA A 263 1.12 -23.22 6.09
N LEU A 264 0.20 -22.93 5.16
CA LEU A 264 0.19 -23.56 3.84
C LEU A 264 1.48 -23.26 3.05
N PHE A 265 1.94 -22.02 3.09
CA PHE A 265 3.19 -21.64 2.42
C PHE A 265 4.40 -22.36 3.05
N ARG A 266 4.50 -22.43 4.38
CA ARG A 266 5.57 -23.16 5.07
C ARG A 266 5.56 -24.65 4.70
N ALA A 267 4.39 -25.27 4.57
CA ALA A 267 4.27 -26.65 4.12
C ALA A 267 4.86 -26.88 2.71
N PHE A 268 4.61 -25.95 1.78
CA PHE A 268 5.27 -26.00 0.45
C PHE A 268 6.76 -25.71 0.52
N HIS A 269 7.21 -24.90 1.47
CA HIS A 269 8.62 -24.51 1.60
C HIS A 269 9.45 -25.64 2.20
N SER A 270 8.97 -26.31 3.25
CA SER A 270 9.66 -27.42 3.92
C SER A 270 9.81 -28.66 3.04
N HIS A 271 8.78 -29.04 2.29
CA HIS A 271 8.88 -30.18 1.36
C HIS A 271 9.87 -30.00 0.21
N ARG A 272 10.29 -28.76 -0.08
CA ARG A 272 11.34 -28.48 -1.07
C ARG A 272 12.75 -28.69 -0.53
N LEU A 273 12.92 -28.67 0.80
CA LEU A 273 14.24 -28.77 1.45
C LEU A 273 14.65 -30.21 1.74
N ASP A 274 13.76 -31.18 1.56
CA ASP A 274 14.03 -32.62 1.61
C ASP A 274 14.07 -33.20 0.18
N PRO A 275 15.18 -33.10 -0.56
CA PRO A 275 15.38 -33.96 -1.72
C PRO A 275 15.72 -35.36 -1.20
N ASP A 276 14.91 -36.36 -1.53
CA ASP A 276 15.25 -37.76 -1.38
C ASP A 276 16.58 -38.08 -2.12
#